data_61ffd58c9aa52c765c0a1dff6e0f7e24
#
_entry.id   61ffd58c9aa52c765c0a1dff6e0f7e24
#
_cell.length_a   1.000
_cell.length_b   1.000
_cell.length_c   1.000
_cell.angle_alpha   90.00
_cell.angle_beta   90.00
_cell.angle_gamma   90.00
#
_symmetry.space_group_name_H-M   'P 1'
#
loop_
_entity.id
_entity.type
_entity.pdbx_description
1 polymer ?
#
loop_
_entity_poly.entity_id
_entity_poly.type
_entity_poly.pdbx_seq_one_letter_code
_entity_poly.pdbx_strand_id
1 'polypeptide(L)'
;MRAASGNVLVTGANGFIGRALVRRLVADGHTTVCTARHPADDLAEGAAWLPGDLTDRSFVQRLIEQARPQVVFHLASQVTGSRSIDVVPTTLANNLVSSVSVLEAATDAGCDRVVLIGSGDEPADGEAPCSPYAASKWAVGGYARMFLSLYGTPVTTARPFMVYGPDQPDVSKVVPYSITTLLRGKAPTLSSGKRLCDWVYIDDVVDALLVLADAADVIGRVVDVGTGRLHTVRHVVETISTLVGAGVDPVFGGLPDRQRETEAVADVAETARVCGWRPTTDLYEGLKRTVAWYS
;
A
#
# COMPACT_ATOMS: atom_id res chain seq x y z
N MET A 1 14.03 11.58 -4.78
CA MET A 1 15.08 10.70 -4.24
C MET A 1 16.42 11.30 -4.61
N ARG A 2 17.24 11.66 -3.61
CA ARG A 2 18.65 12.05 -3.81
C ARG A 2 19.55 10.82 -4.03
N ALA A 3 19.00 9.61 -3.88
CA ALA A 3 19.74 8.40 -4.16
C ALA A 3 20.22 8.47 -5.61
N ALA A 4 21.50 8.80 -5.72
CA ALA A 4 22.28 8.61 -6.92
C ALA A 4 21.87 7.34 -7.63
N SER A 5 21.74 7.36 -8.95
CA SER A 5 22.01 6.28 -9.92
C SER A 5 22.01 4.80 -9.45
N GLY A 6 21.46 4.45 -8.31
CA GLY A 6 21.44 3.09 -7.77
C GLY A 6 20.19 2.31 -8.19
N ASN A 7 20.33 0.99 -8.17
CA ASN A 7 19.22 0.09 -8.49
C ASN A 7 18.15 0.12 -7.40
N VAL A 8 16.89 0.18 -7.80
CA VAL A 8 15.74 0.10 -6.92
C VAL A 8 15.00 -1.21 -7.18
N LEU A 9 14.71 -1.97 -6.13
CA LEU A 9 13.86 -3.15 -6.23
C LEU A 9 12.46 -2.83 -5.70
N VAL A 10 11.44 -3.11 -6.51
CA VAL A 10 10.02 -3.02 -6.11
C VAL A 10 9.41 -4.40 -6.13
N THR A 11 9.02 -4.93 -4.96
CA THR A 11 8.23 -6.15 -4.88
C THR A 11 6.75 -5.83 -4.90
N GLY A 12 5.90 -6.73 -5.40
CA GLY A 12 4.48 -6.42 -5.58
C GLY A 12 4.25 -5.32 -6.62
N ALA A 13 5.14 -5.24 -7.60
CA ALA A 13 5.16 -4.20 -8.62
C ALA A 13 3.92 -4.16 -9.52
N ASN A 14 3.17 -5.27 -9.64
CA ASN A 14 1.89 -5.34 -10.34
C ASN A 14 0.67 -5.00 -9.46
N GLY A 15 0.87 -4.71 -8.17
CA GLY A 15 -0.18 -4.24 -7.26
C GLY A 15 -0.50 -2.76 -7.46
N PHE A 16 -1.55 -2.28 -6.80
CA PHE A 16 -2.03 -0.90 -6.93
C PHE A 16 -0.95 0.16 -6.64
N ILE A 17 -0.35 0.12 -5.44
CA ILE A 17 0.73 1.05 -5.06
C ILE A 17 1.99 0.76 -5.89
N GLY A 18 2.29 -0.53 -6.14
CA GLY A 18 3.48 -0.95 -6.87
C GLY A 18 3.55 -0.39 -8.30
N ARG A 19 2.46 -0.46 -9.06
CA ARG A 19 2.36 0.11 -10.42
C ARG A 19 2.61 1.62 -10.43
N ALA A 20 1.97 2.34 -9.53
CA ALA A 20 2.13 3.78 -9.43
C ALA A 20 3.58 4.16 -9.06
N LEU A 21 4.18 3.46 -8.11
CA LEU A 21 5.57 3.68 -7.71
C LEU A 21 6.55 3.36 -8.85
N VAL A 22 6.38 2.24 -9.55
CA VAL A 22 7.26 1.85 -10.67
C VAL A 22 7.21 2.89 -11.79
N ARG A 23 6.02 3.35 -12.19
CA ARG A 23 5.87 4.42 -13.20
C ARG A 23 6.63 5.69 -12.80
N ARG A 24 6.53 6.07 -11.52
CA ARG A 24 7.21 7.25 -11.01
C ARG A 24 8.72 7.07 -10.96
N LEU A 25 9.22 5.94 -10.49
CA LEU A 25 10.66 5.65 -10.43
C LEU A 25 11.29 5.66 -11.84
N VAL A 26 10.63 5.04 -12.82
CA VAL A 26 11.09 5.04 -14.20
C VAL A 26 11.06 6.45 -14.80
N ALA A 27 9.99 7.20 -14.59
CA ALA A 27 9.88 8.59 -15.05
C ALA A 27 10.94 9.51 -14.43
N ASP A 28 11.34 9.25 -13.18
CA ASP A 28 12.41 9.97 -12.48
C ASP A 28 13.82 9.47 -12.88
N GLY A 29 13.93 8.48 -13.80
CA GLY A 29 15.19 7.97 -14.35
C GLY A 29 15.91 6.94 -13.47
N HIS A 30 15.23 6.31 -12.51
CA HIS A 30 15.82 5.27 -11.68
C HIS A 30 15.90 3.92 -12.39
N THR A 31 17.04 3.21 -12.25
CA THR A 31 17.15 1.81 -12.65
C THR A 31 16.26 0.95 -11.75
N THR A 32 15.13 0.50 -12.27
CA THR A 32 14.09 -0.17 -11.49
C THR A 32 14.00 -1.65 -11.87
N VAL A 33 14.11 -2.52 -10.86
CA VAL A 33 13.84 -3.95 -10.95
C VAL A 33 12.52 -4.25 -10.26
N CYS A 34 11.66 -4.99 -10.93
CA CYS A 34 10.32 -5.32 -10.48
C CYS A 34 10.16 -6.81 -10.25
N THR A 35 9.41 -7.19 -9.22
CA THR A 35 9.01 -8.57 -9.01
C THR A 35 7.58 -8.70 -8.51
N ALA A 36 6.89 -9.71 -9.00
CA ALA A 36 5.67 -10.30 -8.50
C ALA A 36 5.53 -11.71 -9.07
N ARG A 37 4.53 -12.47 -8.63
CA ARG A 37 4.33 -13.86 -9.10
C ARG A 37 4.02 -13.94 -10.59
N HIS A 38 3.26 -12.98 -11.10
CA HIS A 38 2.87 -12.89 -12.50
C HIS A 38 3.25 -11.53 -13.06
N PRO A 39 3.79 -11.44 -14.27
CA PRO A 39 4.05 -10.19 -14.93
C PRO A 39 2.75 -9.39 -15.13
N ALA A 40 2.85 -8.08 -15.16
CA ALA A 40 1.79 -7.22 -15.66
C ALA A 40 2.09 -6.86 -17.12
N ASP A 41 1.08 -6.96 -17.98
CA ASP A 41 1.24 -6.72 -19.42
C ASP A 41 1.57 -5.24 -19.75
N ASP A 42 1.31 -4.33 -18.79
CA ASP A 42 1.40 -2.87 -18.91
C ASP A 42 2.42 -2.22 -17.95
N LEU A 43 3.45 -2.96 -17.55
CA LEU A 43 4.54 -2.37 -16.76
C LEU A 43 5.25 -1.27 -17.57
N ALA A 44 5.69 -0.22 -16.82
CA ALA A 44 6.40 0.90 -17.40
C ALA A 44 7.61 0.42 -18.23
N GLU A 45 7.68 0.86 -19.48
CA GLU A 45 8.86 0.64 -20.32
C GLU A 45 10.10 1.16 -19.59
N GLY A 46 11.16 0.35 -19.50
CA GLY A 46 12.40 0.70 -18.82
C GLY A 46 12.58 0.05 -17.43
N ALA A 47 11.57 -0.64 -16.88
CA ALA A 47 11.74 -1.48 -15.72
C ALA A 47 12.15 -2.91 -16.09
N ALA A 48 13.15 -3.47 -15.40
CA ALA A 48 13.51 -4.88 -15.54
C ALA A 48 12.55 -5.74 -14.71
N TRP A 49 12.16 -6.92 -15.24
CA TRP A 49 11.21 -7.81 -14.58
C TRP A 49 11.84 -9.15 -14.21
N LEU A 50 11.74 -9.54 -12.94
CA LEU A 50 12.19 -10.82 -12.39
C LEU A 50 11.03 -11.49 -11.65
N PRO A 51 10.17 -12.28 -12.33
CA PRO A 51 8.98 -12.86 -11.71
C PRO A 51 9.34 -14.01 -10.77
N GLY A 52 8.60 -14.15 -9.66
CA GLY A 52 8.75 -15.27 -8.73
C GLY A 52 7.96 -15.14 -7.45
N ASP A 53 8.07 -16.15 -6.60
CA ASP A 53 7.36 -16.23 -5.33
C ASP A 53 8.29 -15.83 -4.17
N LEU A 54 7.91 -14.78 -3.45
CA LEU A 54 8.68 -14.28 -2.30
C LEU A 54 8.57 -15.17 -1.05
N THR A 55 7.73 -16.19 -1.07
CA THR A 55 7.71 -17.22 -0.03
C THR A 55 8.82 -18.27 -0.23
N ASP A 56 9.41 -18.33 -1.43
CA ASP A 56 10.63 -19.09 -1.71
C ASP A 56 11.87 -18.27 -1.35
N ARG A 57 12.48 -18.59 -0.20
CA ARG A 57 13.70 -17.94 0.30
C ARG A 57 14.83 -17.95 -0.73
N SER A 58 15.00 -19.06 -1.46
CA SER A 58 16.06 -19.20 -2.47
C SER A 58 15.84 -18.25 -3.65
N PHE A 59 14.56 -18.07 -4.06
CA PHE A 59 14.21 -17.07 -5.07
C PHE A 59 14.54 -15.65 -4.59
N VAL A 60 14.20 -15.31 -3.34
CA VAL A 60 14.47 -13.97 -2.80
C VAL A 60 15.96 -13.66 -2.75
N GLN A 61 16.79 -14.62 -2.36
CA GLN A 61 18.25 -14.48 -2.38
C GLN A 61 18.76 -14.19 -3.81
N ARG A 62 18.38 -15.03 -4.80
CA ARG A 62 18.77 -14.81 -6.20
C ARG A 62 18.26 -13.48 -6.75
N LEU A 63 17.04 -13.06 -6.38
CA LEU A 63 16.45 -11.78 -6.79
C LEU A 63 17.32 -10.62 -6.32
N ILE A 64 17.69 -10.58 -5.06
CA ILE A 64 18.52 -9.51 -4.47
C ILE A 64 19.94 -9.55 -5.08
N GLU A 65 20.53 -10.71 -5.25
CA GLU A 65 21.86 -10.87 -5.90
C GLU A 65 21.87 -10.34 -7.34
N GLN A 66 20.83 -10.60 -8.11
CA GLN A 66 20.70 -10.13 -9.50
C GLN A 66 20.37 -8.64 -9.60
N ALA A 67 19.42 -8.17 -8.79
CA ALA A 67 18.99 -6.78 -8.80
C ALA A 67 20.04 -5.83 -8.21
N ARG A 68 20.84 -6.29 -7.23
CA ARG A 68 21.80 -5.49 -6.45
C ARG A 68 21.21 -4.15 -6.01
N PRO A 69 20.07 -4.15 -5.33
CA PRO A 69 19.36 -2.92 -5.03
C PRO A 69 20.06 -2.15 -3.91
N GLN A 70 20.13 -0.83 -4.05
CA GLN A 70 20.45 0.05 -2.92
C GLN A 70 19.18 0.28 -2.08
N VAL A 71 18.02 0.39 -2.73
CA VAL A 71 16.74 0.60 -2.06
C VAL A 71 15.77 -0.52 -2.43
N VAL A 72 15.13 -1.09 -1.41
CA VAL A 72 14.06 -2.08 -1.58
C VAL A 72 12.74 -1.51 -1.11
N PHE A 73 11.74 -1.41 -2.01
CA PHE A 73 10.35 -1.19 -1.65
C PHE A 73 9.62 -2.53 -1.61
N HIS A 74 9.34 -3.02 -0.41
CA HIS A 74 8.62 -4.27 -0.24
C HIS A 74 7.12 -4.01 -0.11
N LEU A 75 6.43 -4.00 -1.26
CA LEU A 75 4.99 -3.73 -1.38
C LEU A 75 4.16 -5.01 -1.58
N ALA A 76 4.82 -6.15 -1.81
CA ALA A 76 4.15 -7.43 -1.98
C ALA A 76 3.36 -7.78 -0.72
N SER A 77 2.07 -8.05 -0.88
CA SER A 77 1.17 -8.41 0.21
C SER A 77 -0.11 -9.02 -0.32
N GLN A 78 -0.65 -9.98 0.39
CA GLN A 78 -2.02 -10.43 0.20
C GLN A 78 -2.95 -9.50 0.99
N VAL A 79 -3.59 -8.57 0.29
CA VAL A 79 -4.55 -7.64 0.89
C VAL A 79 -5.95 -8.28 0.87
N THR A 80 -6.49 -8.60 2.03
CA THR A 80 -7.82 -9.20 2.13
C THR A 80 -8.60 -8.61 3.31
N GLY A 81 -9.89 -8.36 3.10
CA GLY A 81 -10.81 -8.01 4.18
C GLY A 81 -11.47 -9.24 4.83
N SER A 82 -11.12 -10.46 4.40
CA SER A 82 -11.68 -11.70 4.97
C SER A 82 -11.17 -11.91 6.40
N ARG A 83 -12.10 -12.40 7.22
CA ARG A 83 -11.85 -12.83 8.61
C ARG A 83 -11.95 -14.35 8.78
N SER A 84 -12.11 -15.09 7.64
CA SER A 84 -12.13 -16.55 7.65
C SER A 84 -10.78 -17.10 8.13
N ILE A 85 -10.84 -18.18 8.92
CA ILE A 85 -9.63 -18.90 9.34
C ILE A 85 -8.85 -19.47 8.15
N ASP A 86 -9.51 -19.74 7.03
CA ASP A 86 -8.89 -20.33 5.83
C ASP A 86 -7.85 -19.40 5.18
N VAL A 87 -7.97 -18.08 5.39
CA VAL A 87 -6.99 -17.13 4.84
C VAL A 87 -5.77 -16.92 5.74
N VAL A 88 -5.76 -17.46 6.96
CA VAL A 88 -4.65 -17.29 7.92
C VAL A 88 -3.33 -17.82 7.37
N PRO A 89 -3.24 -19.08 6.87
CA PRO A 89 -1.97 -19.62 6.37
C PRO A 89 -1.41 -18.84 5.18
N THR A 90 -2.29 -18.48 4.22
CA THR A 90 -1.85 -17.75 3.01
C THR A 90 -1.47 -16.31 3.33
N THR A 91 -2.16 -15.66 4.27
CA THR A 91 -1.82 -14.31 4.72
C THR A 91 -0.50 -14.31 5.50
N LEU A 92 -0.29 -15.30 6.38
CA LEU A 92 0.98 -15.47 7.09
C LEU A 92 2.15 -15.64 6.11
N ALA A 93 2.04 -16.55 5.15
CA ALA A 93 3.08 -16.83 4.18
C ALA A 93 3.38 -15.60 3.29
N ASN A 94 2.34 -15.02 2.67
CA ASN A 94 2.52 -13.94 1.71
C ASN A 94 2.88 -12.58 2.33
N ASN A 95 2.57 -12.34 3.61
CA ASN A 95 2.83 -11.05 4.24
C ASN A 95 4.00 -11.10 5.22
N LEU A 96 4.01 -12.07 6.14
CA LEU A 96 5.05 -12.14 7.16
C LEU A 96 6.28 -12.89 6.68
N VAL A 97 6.12 -14.13 6.19
CA VAL A 97 7.27 -14.94 5.77
C VAL A 97 8.02 -14.29 4.62
N SER A 98 7.30 -13.78 3.61
CA SER A 98 7.92 -13.05 2.49
C SER A 98 8.67 -11.80 2.96
N SER A 99 8.11 -11.03 3.90
CA SER A 99 8.79 -9.83 4.43
C SER A 99 10.07 -10.19 5.19
N VAL A 100 10.06 -11.27 5.98
CA VAL A 100 11.25 -11.75 6.69
C VAL A 100 12.32 -12.21 5.70
N SER A 101 11.96 -12.96 4.65
CA SER A 101 12.90 -13.38 3.61
C SER A 101 13.53 -12.19 2.88
N VAL A 102 12.75 -11.15 2.58
CA VAL A 102 13.27 -9.92 1.95
C VAL A 102 14.19 -9.15 2.89
N LEU A 103 13.83 -9.03 4.18
CA LEU A 103 14.67 -8.38 5.18
C LEU A 103 16.01 -9.10 5.34
N GLU A 104 16.00 -10.43 5.41
CA GLU A 104 17.20 -11.25 5.49
C GLU A 104 18.12 -11.02 4.28
N ALA A 105 17.61 -11.21 3.06
CA ALA A 105 18.41 -11.07 1.85
C ALA A 105 18.92 -9.62 1.65
N ALA A 106 18.11 -8.60 1.98
CA ALA A 106 18.52 -7.21 1.93
C ALA A 106 19.60 -6.86 2.97
N THR A 107 19.55 -7.49 4.14
CA THR A 107 20.59 -7.36 5.19
C THR A 107 21.91 -7.96 4.71
N ASP A 108 21.88 -9.18 4.19
CA ASP A 108 23.07 -9.89 3.68
C ASP A 108 23.72 -9.14 2.51
N ALA A 109 22.91 -8.49 1.67
CA ALA A 109 23.38 -7.69 0.54
C ALA A 109 23.85 -6.28 0.92
N GLY A 110 23.63 -5.84 2.16
CA GLY A 110 24.02 -4.50 2.62
C GLY A 110 23.23 -3.37 1.93
N CYS A 111 21.93 -3.56 1.70
CA CYS A 111 21.08 -2.52 1.10
C CYS A 111 21.06 -1.25 1.96
N ASP A 112 21.07 -0.07 1.31
CA ASP A 112 21.09 1.24 1.98
C ASP A 112 19.74 1.58 2.64
N ARG A 113 18.64 1.01 2.12
CA ARG A 113 17.28 1.22 2.65
C ARG A 113 16.32 0.09 2.30
N VAL A 114 15.51 -0.32 3.28
CA VAL A 114 14.32 -1.16 3.07
C VAL A 114 13.09 -0.40 3.53
N VAL A 115 12.15 -0.14 2.61
CA VAL A 115 10.84 0.44 2.91
C VAL A 115 9.79 -0.66 2.88
N LEU A 116 9.25 -1.00 4.05
CA LEU A 116 8.15 -1.96 4.20
C LEU A 116 6.81 -1.25 4.15
N ILE A 117 5.76 -1.99 3.78
CA ILE A 117 4.38 -1.52 3.85
C ILE A 117 3.66 -2.15 5.05
N GLY A 118 3.25 -1.30 6.00
CA GLY A 118 2.30 -1.59 7.06
C GLY A 118 0.85 -1.34 6.62
N SER A 119 -0.04 -1.08 7.56
CA SER A 119 -1.45 -0.78 7.30
C SER A 119 -2.06 0.04 8.45
N GLY A 120 -2.93 1.01 8.12
CA GLY A 120 -3.77 1.69 9.11
C GLY A 120 -4.74 0.76 9.84
N ASP A 121 -4.92 -0.49 9.39
CA ASP A 121 -5.70 -1.52 10.10
C ASP A 121 -4.89 -2.23 11.22
N GLU A 122 -3.60 -1.91 11.41
CA GLU A 122 -2.81 -2.45 12.52
C GLU A 122 -3.42 -2.02 13.86
N PRO A 123 -3.43 -2.92 14.87
CA PRO A 123 -4.01 -2.60 16.17
C PRO A 123 -3.19 -1.53 16.91
N ALA A 124 -3.87 -0.73 17.72
CA ALA A 124 -3.21 0.08 18.71
C ALA A 124 -2.57 -0.80 19.80
N ASP A 125 -1.69 -0.21 20.61
CA ASP A 125 -1.02 -0.93 21.68
C ASP A 125 -2.04 -1.54 22.67
N GLY A 126 -1.90 -2.85 22.87
CA GLY A 126 -2.78 -3.62 23.77
C GLY A 126 -4.09 -4.11 23.11
N GLU A 127 -4.36 -3.75 21.86
CA GLU A 127 -5.54 -4.22 21.15
C GLU A 127 -5.26 -5.49 20.32
N ALA A 128 -6.31 -6.28 20.11
CA ALA A 128 -6.23 -7.45 19.22
C ALA A 128 -6.41 -7.05 17.75
N PRO A 129 -5.61 -7.62 16.83
CA PRO A 129 -5.80 -7.39 15.40
C PRO A 129 -7.21 -7.76 14.94
N CYS A 130 -7.83 -6.92 14.11
CA CYS A 130 -9.20 -7.11 13.63
C CYS A 130 -9.33 -8.17 12.51
N SER A 131 -8.22 -8.64 11.94
CA SER A 131 -8.20 -9.60 10.83
C SER A 131 -6.84 -10.30 10.73
N PRO A 132 -6.75 -11.46 10.01
CA PRO A 132 -5.46 -12.09 9.68
C PRO A 132 -4.49 -11.15 8.94
N TYR A 133 -5.03 -10.29 8.07
CA TYR A 133 -4.23 -9.27 7.39
C TYR A 133 -3.63 -8.27 8.37
N ALA A 134 -4.43 -7.66 9.26
CA ALA A 134 -3.94 -6.73 10.27
C ALA A 134 -2.89 -7.37 11.18
N ALA A 135 -3.11 -8.62 11.61
CA ALA A 135 -2.17 -9.39 12.42
C ALA A 135 -0.83 -9.59 11.69
N SER A 136 -0.86 -9.92 10.39
CA SER A 136 0.36 -10.12 9.61
C SER A 136 1.16 -8.82 9.46
N LYS A 137 0.50 -7.69 9.22
CA LYS A 137 1.16 -6.38 9.10
C LYS A 137 1.76 -5.91 10.42
N TRP A 138 1.04 -6.06 11.52
CA TRP A 138 1.54 -5.77 12.86
C TRP A 138 2.76 -6.61 13.23
N ALA A 139 2.74 -7.92 12.90
CA ALA A 139 3.86 -8.83 13.17
C ALA A 139 5.12 -8.43 12.39
N VAL A 140 5.00 -7.98 11.13
CA VAL A 140 6.11 -7.47 10.31
C VAL A 140 6.84 -6.33 11.02
N GLY A 141 6.11 -5.42 11.70
CA GLY A 141 6.71 -4.33 12.49
C GLY A 141 7.62 -4.83 13.62
N GLY A 142 7.28 -5.97 14.25
CA GLY A 142 8.15 -6.62 15.26
C GLY A 142 9.48 -7.10 14.64
N TYR A 143 9.41 -7.78 13.49
CA TYR A 143 10.61 -8.22 12.77
C TYR A 143 11.43 -7.06 12.25
N ALA A 144 10.82 -6.01 11.73
CA ALA A 144 11.53 -4.81 11.29
C ALA A 144 12.40 -4.21 12.41
N ARG A 145 11.84 -4.06 13.61
CA ARG A 145 12.59 -3.58 14.80
C ARG A 145 13.72 -4.53 15.19
N MET A 146 13.48 -5.84 15.14
CA MET A 146 14.51 -6.84 15.43
C MET A 146 15.66 -6.76 14.43
N PHE A 147 15.37 -6.70 13.12
CA PHE A 147 16.40 -6.61 12.08
C PHE A 147 17.27 -5.36 12.21
N LEU A 148 16.65 -4.21 12.53
CA LEU A 148 17.42 -3.00 12.82
C LEU A 148 18.31 -3.18 14.06
N SER A 149 17.74 -3.69 15.15
CA SER A 149 18.43 -3.75 16.45
C SER A 149 19.58 -4.76 16.46
N LEU A 150 19.39 -5.92 15.82
CA LEU A 150 20.39 -7.02 15.87
C LEU A 150 21.36 -6.96 14.70
N TYR A 151 20.90 -6.52 13.53
CA TYR A 151 21.69 -6.62 12.29
C TYR A 151 21.98 -5.27 11.65
N GLY A 152 21.45 -4.18 12.21
CA GLY A 152 21.67 -2.82 11.68
C GLY A 152 20.94 -2.54 10.35
N THR A 153 19.99 -3.39 9.94
CA THR A 153 19.24 -3.21 8.69
C THR A 153 18.51 -1.87 8.67
N PRO A 154 18.77 -0.98 7.70
CA PRO A 154 18.16 0.35 7.67
C PRO A 154 16.70 0.30 7.15
N VAL A 155 15.79 -0.18 7.98
CA VAL A 155 14.39 -0.42 7.65
C VAL A 155 13.48 0.70 8.15
N THR A 156 12.49 1.06 7.33
CA THR A 156 11.40 1.98 7.65
C THR A 156 10.09 1.34 7.24
N THR A 157 9.02 1.50 8.03
CA THR A 157 7.69 1.01 7.68
C THR A 157 6.78 2.19 7.34
N ALA A 158 6.34 2.29 6.08
CA ALA A 158 5.24 3.16 5.70
C ALA A 158 3.92 2.51 6.08
N ARG A 159 3.04 3.21 6.80
CA ARG A 159 1.73 2.74 7.22
C ARG A 159 0.62 3.52 6.49
N PRO A 160 0.29 3.12 5.23
CA PRO A 160 -0.78 3.79 4.49
C PRO A 160 -2.14 3.45 5.08
N PHE A 161 -3.05 4.45 5.00
CA PHE A 161 -4.43 4.30 5.39
C PHE A 161 -5.30 3.86 4.22
N MET A 162 -6.47 4.42 3.98
CA MET A 162 -7.34 3.97 2.89
C MET A 162 -6.90 4.57 1.56
N VAL A 163 -6.02 3.86 0.84
CA VAL A 163 -5.49 4.32 -0.45
C VAL A 163 -6.55 4.19 -1.54
N TYR A 164 -6.71 5.24 -2.34
CA TYR A 164 -7.58 5.26 -3.51
C TYR A 164 -6.91 6.02 -4.68
N GLY A 165 -7.40 5.81 -5.90
CA GLY A 165 -6.87 6.48 -7.08
C GLY A 165 -7.12 5.71 -8.38
N PRO A 166 -6.59 6.23 -9.50
CA PRO A 166 -6.62 5.58 -10.81
C PRO A 166 -5.94 4.21 -10.81
N ASP A 167 -6.33 3.35 -11.75
CA ASP A 167 -5.66 2.07 -12.02
C ASP A 167 -5.60 1.10 -10.83
N GLN A 168 -6.64 1.07 -9.99
CA GLN A 168 -6.74 0.08 -8.92
C GLN A 168 -7.17 -1.28 -9.50
N PRO A 169 -6.29 -2.33 -9.47
CA PRO A 169 -6.56 -3.59 -10.16
C PRO A 169 -7.75 -4.36 -9.58
N ASP A 170 -7.97 -4.25 -8.26
CA ASP A 170 -9.10 -4.90 -7.58
C ASP A 170 -10.36 -4.03 -7.69
N VAL A 171 -11.12 -4.27 -8.74
CA VAL A 171 -12.40 -3.57 -8.99
C VAL A 171 -13.51 -3.90 -7.99
N SER A 172 -13.28 -4.81 -7.04
CA SER A 172 -14.21 -5.07 -5.93
C SER A 172 -14.07 -4.08 -4.77
N LYS A 173 -13.00 -3.29 -4.75
CA LYS A 173 -12.80 -2.23 -3.75
C LYS A 173 -13.82 -1.11 -3.94
N VAL A 174 -14.23 -0.49 -2.85
CA VAL A 174 -15.38 0.43 -2.81
C VAL A 174 -15.32 1.56 -3.84
N VAL A 175 -14.15 2.16 -4.07
CA VAL A 175 -14.02 3.28 -5.02
C VAL A 175 -14.17 2.79 -6.47
N PRO A 176 -13.35 1.87 -7.01
CA PRO A 176 -13.52 1.39 -8.37
C PRO A 176 -14.86 0.66 -8.60
N TYR A 177 -15.35 -0.10 -7.60
CA TYR A 177 -16.66 -0.73 -7.66
C TYR A 177 -17.79 0.28 -7.86
N SER A 178 -17.80 1.35 -7.06
CA SER A 178 -18.83 2.38 -7.15
C SER A 178 -18.76 3.11 -8.48
N ILE A 179 -17.56 3.52 -8.93
CA ILE A 179 -17.40 4.22 -10.20
C ILE A 179 -17.85 3.34 -11.37
N THR A 180 -17.32 2.13 -11.49
CA THR A 180 -17.62 1.25 -12.63
C THR A 180 -19.08 0.80 -12.65
N THR A 181 -19.73 0.68 -11.50
CA THR A 181 -21.16 0.33 -11.41
C THR A 181 -22.04 1.51 -11.84
N LEU A 182 -21.73 2.72 -11.38
CA LEU A 182 -22.45 3.93 -11.75
C LEU A 182 -22.28 4.28 -13.25
N LEU A 183 -21.07 4.14 -13.80
CA LEU A 183 -20.83 4.34 -15.24
C LEU A 183 -21.65 3.39 -16.13
N ARG A 184 -22.04 2.23 -15.61
CA ARG A 184 -22.97 1.29 -16.31
C ARG A 184 -24.43 1.63 -16.08
N GLY A 185 -24.76 2.76 -15.46
CA GLY A 185 -26.13 3.17 -15.13
C GLY A 185 -26.80 2.31 -14.05
N LYS A 186 -25.99 1.62 -13.20
CA LYS A 186 -26.48 0.77 -12.12
C LYS A 186 -26.18 1.36 -10.75
N ALA A 187 -27.05 1.08 -9.77
CA ALA A 187 -26.85 1.47 -8.38
C ALA A 187 -25.86 0.53 -7.68
N PRO A 188 -24.73 1.00 -7.15
CA PRO A 188 -23.85 0.18 -6.33
C PRO A 188 -24.52 -0.17 -5.01
N THR A 189 -24.47 -1.46 -4.61
CA THR A 189 -25.02 -1.96 -3.34
C THR A 189 -23.90 -2.08 -2.32
N LEU A 190 -24.07 -1.42 -1.16
CA LEU A 190 -23.05 -1.25 -0.12
C LEU A 190 -23.61 -1.63 1.26
N SER A 191 -22.72 -1.77 2.24
CA SER A 191 -23.10 -1.81 3.65
C SER A 191 -23.68 -0.46 4.11
N SER A 192 -23.82 -0.22 5.41
CA SER A 192 -24.38 1.06 5.91
C SER A 192 -23.63 2.29 5.43
N GLY A 193 -22.36 2.14 5.04
CA GLY A 193 -21.46 3.23 4.66
C GLY A 193 -21.00 4.12 5.81
N LYS A 194 -21.26 3.74 7.05
CA LYS A 194 -20.94 4.53 8.24
C LYS A 194 -19.46 4.52 8.63
N ARG A 195 -18.71 3.52 8.17
CA ARG A 195 -17.29 3.39 8.49
C ARG A 195 -16.55 4.69 8.18
N LEU A 196 -15.82 5.20 9.15
CA LEU A 196 -14.90 6.31 9.02
C LEU A 196 -13.53 5.80 8.56
N CYS A 197 -12.96 6.42 7.54
CA CYS A 197 -11.63 6.08 7.02
C CYS A 197 -10.86 7.36 6.69
N ASP A 198 -9.55 7.30 6.87
CA ASP A 198 -8.62 8.31 6.38
C ASP A 198 -8.24 7.95 4.94
N TRP A 199 -8.76 8.69 3.99
CA TRP A 199 -8.61 8.43 2.55
C TRP A 199 -7.41 9.18 1.99
N VAL A 200 -6.42 8.45 1.47
CA VAL A 200 -5.22 9.04 0.90
C VAL A 200 -5.09 8.71 -0.60
N TYR A 201 -4.79 9.72 -1.39
CA TYR A 201 -4.64 9.58 -2.84
C TYR A 201 -3.35 8.86 -3.21
N ILE A 202 -3.37 8.05 -4.26
CA ILE A 202 -2.27 7.17 -4.66
C ILE A 202 -0.96 7.93 -4.91
N ASP A 203 -1.00 9.10 -5.55
CA ASP A 203 0.22 9.87 -5.84
C ASP A 203 0.86 10.40 -4.56
N ASP A 204 0.07 10.82 -3.56
CA ASP A 204 0.57 11.23 -2.25
C ASP A 204 1.24 10.05 -1.53
N VAL A 205 0.72 8.83 -1.69
CA VAL A 205 1.36 7.62 -1.14
C VAL A 205 2.71 7.35 -1.82
N VAL A 206 2.77 7.48 -3.14
CA VAL A 206 4.03 7.32 -3.89
C VAL A 206 5.05 8.36 -3.45
N ASP A 207 4.65 9.62 -3.32
CA ASP A 207 5.53 10.69 -2.84
C ASP A 207 6.04 10.41 -1.42
N ALA A 208 5.18 9.91 -0.52
CA ALA A 208 5.59 9.48 0.82
C ALA A 208 6.65 8.39 0.77
N LEU A 209 6.45 7.34 -0.04
CA LEU A 209 7.41 6.25 -0.17
C LEU A 209 8.78 6.72 -0.64
N LEU A 210 8.83 7.63 -1.62
CA LEU A 210 10.07 8.22 -2.11
C LEU A 210 10.78 9.06 -1.04
N VAL A 211 10.04 9.83 -0.27
CA VAL A 211 10.59 10.59 0.87
C VAL A 211 11.14 9.66 1.94
N LEU A 212 10.42 8.59 2.29
CA LEU A 212 10.84 7.61 3.30
C LEU A 212 12.09 6.81 2.88
N ALA A 213 12.31 6.66 1.58
CA ALA A 213 13.53 6.04 1.08
C ALA A 213 14.79 6.89 1.33
N ASP A 214 14.65 8.23 1.35
CA ASP A 214 15.79 9.15 1.50
C ASP A 214 15.98 9.70 2.91
N ALA A 215 14.91 9.83 3.69
CA ALA A 215 14.97 10.47 5.00
C ALA A 215 15.75 9.61 6.01
N ALA A 216 16.74 10.19 6.67
CA ALA A 216 17.54 9.48 7.67
C ALA A 216 16.79 9.25 8.99
N ASP A 217 16.00 10.23 9.41
CA ASP A 217 15.33 10.23 10.72
C ASP A 217 14.14 9.27 10.84
N VAL A 218 13.82 8.54 9.75
CA VAL A 218 12.74 7.54 9.71
C VAL A 218 13.21 6.10 9.88
N ILE A 219 14.51 5.86 9.94
CA ILE A 219 15.06 4.51 10.16
C ILE A 219 14.55 3.96 11.49
N GLY A 220 14.01 2.74 11.46
CA GLY A 220 13.41 2.08 12.62
C GLY A 220 12.02 2.55 13.01
N ARG A 221 11.45 3.51 12.27
CA ARG A 221 10.11 4.05 12.57
C ARG A 221 9.03 3.43 11.71
N VAL A 222 7.82 3.44 12.26
CA VAL A 222 6.57 3.31 11.51
C VAL A 222 6.07 4.73 11.26
N VAL A 223 5.83 5.07 10.00
CA VAL A 223 5.43 6.41 9.58
C VAL A 223 4.06 6.35 8.90
N ASP A 224 3.12 7.13 9.42
CA ASP A 224 1.77 7.19 8.90
C ASP A 224 1.71 7.90 7.54
N VAL A 225 0.99 7.29 6.60
CA VAL A 225 0.75 7.85 5.27
C VAL A 225 -0.75 7.97 5.04
N GLY A 226 -1.29 9.13 5.42
CA GLY A 226 -2.71 9.45 5.37
C GLY A 226 -2.90 10.96 5.30
N THR A 227 -4.15 11.40 5.46
CA THR A 227 -4.53 12.83 5.38
C THR A 227 -4.78 13.46 6.76
N GLY A 228 -4.92 12.64 7.81
CA GLY A 228 -5.32 13.09 9.15
C GLY A 228 -6.81 13.50 9.22
N ARG A 229 -7.62 13.12 8.21
CA ARG A 229 -9.04 13.48 8.12
C ARG A 229 -9.88 12.24 7.85
N LEU A 230 -10.93 12.07 8.65
CA LEU A 230 -11.86 10.96 8.51
C LEU A 230 -13.07 11.37 7.66
N HIS A 231 -13.39 10.55 6.66
CA HIS A 231 -14.62 10.63 5.88
C HIS A 231 -15.31 9.27 5.86
N THR A 232 -16.64 9.27 5.94
CA THR A 232 -17.42 8.04 5.85
C THR A 232 -17.34 7.44 4.45
N VAL A 233 -17.44 6.12 4.34
CA VAL A 233 -17.59 5.44 3.05
C VAL A 233 -18.79 5.99 2.29
N ARG A 234 -19.90 6.31 2.97
CA ARG A 234 -21.07 6.95 2.39
C ARG A 234 -20.73 8.27 1.70
N HIS A 235 -20.03 9.17 2.41
CA HIS A 235 -19.65 10.47 1.85
C HIS A 235 -18.80 10.31 0.57
N VAL A 236 -17.85 9.39 0.56
CA VAL A 236 -17.02 9.11 -0.61
C VAL A 236 -17.85 8.60 -1.78
N VAL A 237 -18.76 7.66 -1.54
CA VAL A 237 -19.60 7.08 -2.61
C VAL A 237 -20.64 8.09 -3.14
N GLU A 238 -21.23 8.92 -2.29
CA GLU A 238 -22.14 10.01 -2.71
C GLU A 238 -21.39 11.07 -3.55
N THR A 239 -20.13 11.39 -3.17
CA THR A 239 -19.27 12.27 -3.98
C THR A 239 -18.98 11.66 -5.36
N ILE A 240 -18.65 10.36 -5.42
CA ILE A 240 -18.46 9.64 -6.68
C ILE A 240 -19.74 9.64 -7.51
N SER A 241 -20.92 9.40 -6.91
CA SER A 241 -22.21 9.45 -7.62
C SER A 241 -22.46 10.82 -8.25
N THR A 242 -22.18 11.89 -7.52
CA THR A 242 -22.27 13.25 -8.03
C THR A 242 -21.32 13.51 -9.20
N LEU A 243 -20.06 13.05 -9.08
CA LEU A 243 -19.03 13.23 -10.12
C LEU A 243 -19.34 12.46 -11.39
N VAL A 244 -19.88 11.23 -11.27
CA VAL A 244 -20.28 10.40 -12.43
C VAL A 244 -21.54 10.94 -13.08
N GLY A 245 -22.50 11.47 -12.31
CA GLY A 245 -23.74 12.02 -12.82
C GLY A 245 -24.68 11.00 -13.50
N ALA A 246 -24.63 9.72 -13.08
CA ALA A 246 -25.38 8.64 -13.73
C ALA A 246 -26.91 8.69 -13.52
N GLY A 247 -27.41 9.56 -12.66
CA GLY A 247 -28.84 9.69 -12.37
C GLY A 247 -29.43 8.51 -11.58
N VAL A 248 -28.59 7.70 -10.95
CA VAL A 248 -28.97 6.58 -10.07
C VAL A 248 -28.30 6.75 -8.71
N ASP A 249 -29.04 6.50 -7.64
CA ASP A 249 -28.53 6.63 -6.28
C ASP A 249 -27.88 5.33 -5.75
N PRO A 250 -26.76 5.42 -5.02
CA PRO A 250 -26.20 4.27 -4.33
C PRO A 250 -27.15 3.68 -3.28
N VAL A 251 -27.19 2.34 -3.17
CA VAL A 251 -28.00 1.62 -2.18
C VAL A 251 -27.14 1.28 -0.96
N PHE A 252 -27.41 1.92 0.16
CA PHE A 252 -26.75 1.66 1.45
C PHE A 252 -27.60 0.74 2.33
N GLY A 253 -26.93 -0.16 3.08
CA GLY A 253 -27.57 -1.15 3.94
C GLY A 253 -28.03 -2.41 3.21
N GLY A 254 -27.70 -2.56 1.93
CA GLY A 254 -27.96 -3.76 1.15
C GLY A 254 -27.01 -4.93 1.46
N LEU A 255 -25.87 -4.64 2.10
CA LEU A 255 -24.91 -5.61 2.58
C LEU A 255 -24.68 -5.45 4.09
N PRO A 256 -24.32 -6.52 4.82
CA PRO A 256 -24.01 -6.40 6.24
C PRO A 256 -22.73 -5.58 6.48
N ASP A 257 -22.71 -4.84 7.59
CA ASP A 257 -21.51 -4.18 8.05
C ASP A 257 -20.47 -5.22 8.53
N ARG A 258 -19.20 -4.92 8.30
CA ARG A 258 -18.10 -5.73 8.86
C ARG A 258 -18.00 -5.50 10.36
N GLN A 259 -17.83 -6.57 11.12
CA GLN A 259 -17.60 -6.48 12.55
C GLN A 259 -16.17 -6.06 12.85
N ARG A 260 -15.96 -5.38 14.00
CA ARG A 260 -14.63 -4.98 14.50
C ARG A 260 -13.80 -4.18 13.49
N GLU A 261 -14.42 -3.26 12.77
CA GLU A 261 -13.68 -2.28 11.98
C GLU A 261 -13.03 -1.27 12.92
N THR A 262 -11.76 -0.99 12.69
CA THR A 262 -11.02 0.04 13.44
C THR A 262 -11.23 1.39 12.76
N GLU A 263 -11.44 2.42 13.57
CA GLU A 263 -11.41 3.81 13.13
C GLU A 263 -10.04 4.37 13.51
N ALA A 264 -9.14 4.42 12.54
CA ALA A 264 -7.81 4.96 12.73
C ALA A 264 -7.57 6.13 11.79
N VAL A 265 -6.82 7.11 12.25
CA VAL A 265 -6.46 8.32 11.52
C VAL A 265 -4.95 8.51 11.60
N ALA A 266 -4.33 8.97 10.49
CA ALA A 266 -2.90 9.19 10.40
C ALA A 266 -2.43 10.36 11.28
N ASP A 267 -1.31 10.18 11.97
CA ASP A 267 -0.61 11.28 12.62
C ASP A 267 0.26 12.04 11.60
N VAL A 268 -0.39 12.89 10.82
CA VAL A 268 0.26 13.70 9.78
C VAL A 268 1.22 14.73 10.38
N ALA A 269 0.99 15.16 11.63
CA ALA A 269 1.86 16.11 12.29
C ALA A 269 3.21 15.46 12.62
N GLU A 270 3.20 14.24 13.17
CA GLU A 270 4.42 13.46 13.43
C GLU A 270 5.13 13.10 12.13
N THR A 271 4.40 12.65 11.09
CA THR A 271 4.99 12.36 9.78
C THR A 271 5.72 13.57 9.19
N ALA A 272 5.08 14.76 9.22
CA ALA A 272 5.72 15.98 8.75
C ALA A 272 6.95 16.37 9.58
N ARG A 273 6.93 16.12 10.87
CA ARG A 273 8.05 16.40 11.77
C ARG A 273 9.27 15.51 11.48
N VAL A 274 9.06 14.21 11.19
CA VAL A 274 10.16 13.26 11.02
C VAL A 274 10.72 13.20 9.60
N CYS A 275 9.91 13.48 8.57
CA CYS A 275 10.38 13.40 7.18
C CYS A 275 9.96 14.57 6.27
N GLY A 276 9.24 15.56 6.80
CA GLY A 276 8.80 16.73 6.03
C GLY A 276 7.65 16.47 5.05
N TRP A 277 7.18 15.22 4.91
CA TRP A 277 6.10 14.89 3.99
C TRP A 277 4.72 15.32 4.53
N ARG A 278 3.87 15.77 3.62
CA ARG A 278 2.44 16.06 3.85
C ARG A 278 1.63 15.65 2.62
N PRO A 279 0.39 15.17 2.79
CA PRO A 279 -0.51 14.94 1.66
C PRO A 279 -0.84 16.29 0.98
N THR A 280 -0.95 16.27 -0.34
CA THR A 280 -1.22 17.47 -1.16
C THR A 280 -2.55 17.42 -1.88
N THR A 281 -3.15 16.23 -2.04
CA THR A 281 -4.37 16.00 -2.79
C THR A 281 -5.58 15.95 -1.85
N ASP A 282 -6.54 16.88 -2.01
CA ASP A 282 -7.79 16.78 -1.27
C ASP A 282 -8.69 15.67 -1.83
N LEU A 283 -9.65 15.22 -1.00
CA LEU A 283 -10.51 14.07 -1.32
C LEU A 283 -11.32 14.29 -2.61
N TYR A 284 -11.90 15.49 -2.79
CA TYR A 284 -12.74 15.77 -3.95
C TYR A 284 -11.94 15.75 -5.26
N GLU A 285 -10.78 16.41 -5.28
CA GLU A 285 -9.90 16.44 -6.46
C GLU A 285 -9.34 15.04 -6.78
N GLY A 286 -8.95 14.27 -5.78
CA GLY A 286 -8.49 12.90 -5.96
C GLY A 286 -9.59 11.99 -6.52
N LEU A 287 -10.83 12.10 -6.02
CA LEU A 287 -11.97 11.35 -6.55
C LEU A 287 -12.31 11.77 -7.98
N LYS A 288 -12.25 13.07 -8.29
CA LYS A 288 -12.47 13.60 -9.64
C LYS A 288 -11.48 13.01 -10.65
N ARG A 289 -10.17 13.00 -10.32
CA ARG A 289 -9.13 12.37 -11.15
C ARG A 289 -9.36 10.86 -11.30
N THR A 290 -9.79 10.21 -10.22
CA THR A 290 -10.08 8.78 -10.24
C THR A 290 -11.26 8.46 -11.14
N VAL A 291 -12.38 9.21 -11.04
CA VAL A 291 -13.55 9.04 -11.92
C VAL A 291 -13.16 9.27 -13.38
N ALA A 292 -12.42 10.34 -13.68
CA ALA A 292 -11.98 10.65 -15.03
C ALA A 292 -11.13 9.54 -15.67
N TRP A 293 -10.38 8.79 -14.87
CA TRP A 293 -9.58 7.66 -15.37
C TRP A 293 -10.44 6.46 -15.78
N TYR A 294 -11.56 6.21 -15.08
CA TYR A 294 -12.49 5.10 -15.37
C TYR A 294 -13.52 5.44 -16.46
N SER A 295 -13.73 6.75 -16.77
CA SER A 295 -14.68 7.24 -17.77
C SER A 295 -14.13 7.17 -19.18
#